data_6dcfb223244c454794f3799dffc0d44d
#
_entry.id   6dcfb223244c454794f3799dffc0d44d
#
_cell.length_a   1.000
_cell.length_b   1.000
_cell.length_c   1.000
_cell.angle_alpha   90.00
_cell.angle_beta   90.00
_cell.angle_gamma   90.00
#
_symmetry.space_group_name_H-M   'P 1'
#
loop_
_entity.id
_entity.type
_entity.pdbx_description
1 polymer ?
#
loop_
_entity_poly.entity_id
_entity_poly.type
_entity_poly.pdbx_seq_one_letter_code
_entity_poly.pdbx_strand_id
1 'polypeptide(L)'
;MSDPSKFYFVSNAKKLCQVAVDKLPAMINKITADLGWDISSTGVIPHQVSRGVITKIAKIAGIPFKNLMITLDRFGNTGAATIPMALALAFESGFASTFRRILLVGGAAGFSGAVLALEFSSMLESLSSQLEQFSQGLQQAGQPSEASL
;
A
#
# COMPACT_ATOMS: atom_id res chain seq x y z
N MET A 1 -20.08 -40.31 0.94
CA MET A 1 -20.49 -38.89 0.89
C MET A 1 -19.43 -38.07 1.61
N SER A 2 -18.80 -37.10 0.94
CA SER A 2 -17.84 -36.22 1.56
C SER A 2 -18.55 -35.26 2.52
N ASP A 3 -18.02 -35.09 3.74
CA ASP A 3 -18.56 -34.24 4.78
C ASP A 3 -18.57 -32.76 4.28
N PRO A 4 -19.74 -32.11 4.09
CA PRO A 4 -19.83 -30.76 3.56
C PRO A 4 -19.16 -29.73 4.48
N SER A 5 -19.01 -30.03 5.79
CA SER A 5 -18.39 -29.09 6.75
C SER A 5 -16.91 -28.84 6.45
N LYS A 6 -16.24 -29.71 5.68
CA LYS A 6 -14.84 -29.56 5.27
C LYS A 6 -14.61 -28.50 4.20
N PHE A 7 -15.68 -27.98 3.59
CA PHE A 7 -15.60 -26.99 2.51
C PHE A 7 -15.93 -25.56 2.98
N TYR A 8 -16.20 -25.36 4.26
CA TYR A 8 -16.49 -24.03 4.81
C TYR A 8 -15.26 -23.42 5.47
N PHE A 9 -14.94 -22.18 5.07
CA PHE A 9 -13.99 -21.34 5.80
C PHE A 9 -14.65 -20.84 7.07
N VAL A 10 -14.19 -21.30 8.24
CA VAL A 10 -14.68 -20.85 9.54
C VAL A 10 -13.63 -19.96 10.17
N SER A 11 -14.00 -18.72 10.44
CA SER A 11 -13.12 -17.73 11.07
C SER A 11 -13.88 -16.97 12.15
N ASN A 12 -13.24 -16.74 13.29
CA ASN A 12 -13.71 -15.79 14.28
C ASN A 12 -13.23 -14.38 13.91
N ALA A 13 -13.92 -13.76 12.94
CA ALA A 13 -13.57 -12.45 12.42
C ALA A 13 -13.46 -11.38 13.51
N LYS A 14 -14.34 -11.39 14.52
CA LYS A 14 -14.31 -10.44 15.63
C LYS A 14 -13.03 -10.56 16.44
N LYS A 15 -12.63 -11.79 16.80
CA LYS A 15 -11.41 -12.06 17.55
C LYS A 15 -10.17 -11.69 16.71
N LEU A 16 -10.18 -12.03 15.42
CA LEU A 16 -9.11 -11.70 14.50
C LEU A 16 -8.89 -10.17 14.40
N CYS A 17 -9.98 -9.41 14.20
CA CYS A 17 -9.93 -7.94 14.18
C CYS A 17 -9.42 -7.36 15.50
N GLN A 18 -9.83 -7.93 16.64
CA GLN A 18 -9.35 -7.46 17.94
C GLN A 18 -7.83 -7.67 18.06
N VAL A 19 -7.33 -8.86 17.75
CA VAL A 19 -5.88 -9.15 17.79
C VAL A 19 -5.11 -8.26 16.82
N ALA A 20 -5.65 -7.98 15.63
CA ALA A 20 -5.03 -7.06 14.68
C ALA A 20 -4.91 -5.64 15.25
N VAL A 21 -5.97 -5.13 15.88
CA VAL A 21 -5.97 -3.83 16.55
C VAL A 21 -4.97 -3.76 17.71
N ASP A 22 -4.78 -4.86 18.42
CA ASP A 22 -3.86 -4.92 19.58
C ASP A 22 -2.39 -5.04 19.12
N LYS A 23 -2.10 -5.71 18.02
CA LYS A 23 -0.73 -6.06 17.62
C LYS A 23 -0.15 -5.17 16.52
N LEU A 24 -0.92 -4.85 15.46
CA LEU A 24 -0.39 -4.12 14.31
C LEU A 24 0.12 -2.72 14.64
N PRO A 25 -0.49 -1.92 15.55
CA PRO A 25 0.07 -0.61 15.89
C PRO A 25 1.48 -0.70 16.48
N ALA A 26 1.73 -1.67 17.36
CA ALA A 26 3.06 -1.87 17.94
C ALA A 26 4.10 -2.29 16.88
N MET A 27 3.70 -3.11 15.89
CA MET A 27 4.57 -3.51 14.78
C MET A 27 4.89 -2.32 13.87
N ILE A 28 3.90 -1.47 13.58
CA ILE A 28 4.07 -0.24 12.79
C ILE A 28 5.04 0.70 13.50
N ASN A 29 4.80 0.98 14.79
CA ASN A 29 5.64 1.89 15.56
C ASN A 29 7.08 1.35 15.73
N LYS A 30 7.22 0.02 15.85
CA LYS A 30 8.54 -0.58 15.91
C LYS A 30 9.32 -0.39 14.61
N ILE A 31 8.75 -0.72 13.46
CA ILE A 31 9.46 -0.61 12.17
C ILE A 31 9.78 0.86 11.83
N THR A 32 8.88 1.80 12.13
CA THR A 32 9.16 3.22 11.91
C THR A 32 10.27 3.74 12.82
N ALA A 33 10.33 3.30 14.08
CA ALA A 33 11.40 3.64 15.00
C ALA A 33 12.74 3.03 14.57
N ASP A 34 12.76 1.74 14.20
CA ASP A 34 13.96 1.04 13.74
C ASP A 34 14.57 1.70 12.46
N LEU A 35 13.72 2.25 11.58
CA LEU A 35 14.13 2.93 10.36
C LEU A 35 14.34 4.46 10.51
N GLY A 36 14.04 5.02 11.67
CA GLY A 36 14.06 6.48 11.87
C GLY A 36 13.03 7.23 11.01
N TRP A 37 11.89 6.59 10.70
CA TRP A 37 10.84 7.20 9.88
C TRP A 37 9.83 7.96 10.75
N ASP A 38 9.44 9.14 10.27
CA ASP A 38 8.32 9.86 10.86
C ASP A 38 7.00 9.37 10.27
N ILE A 39 6.14 8.80 11.11
CA ILE A 39 4.83 8.28 10.72
C ILE A 39 3.91 9.36 10.14
N SER A 40 4.11 10.62 10.51
CA SER A 40 3.32 11.75 10.01
C SER A 40 3.60 12.08 8.54
N SER A 41 4.75 11.66 8.02
CA SER A 41 5.19 11.82 6.63
C SER A 41 5.26 10.49 5.85
N THR A 42 4.81 9.40 6.46
CA THR A 42 4.82 8.05 5.86
C THR A 42 3.43 7.68 5.36
N GLY A 43 3.33 7.24 4.11
CA GLY A 43 2.10 6.65 3.56
C GLY A 43 1.87 5.24 4.10
N VAL A 44 0.62 4.84 4.23
CA VAL A 44 0.28 3.49 4.74
C VAL A 44 -0.78 2.86 3.85
N ILE A 45 -0.51 1.65 3.37
CA ILE A 45 -1.41 0.82 2.58
C ILE A 45 -1.80 -0.40 3.43
N PRO A 46 -2.93 -0.36 4.13
CA PRO A 46 -3.39 -1.48 4.94
C PRO A 46 -4.13 -2.53 4.11
N HIS A 47 -4.13 -3.77 4.58
CA HIS A 47 -5.09 -4.77 4.13
C HIS A 47 -6.53 -4.24 4.32
N GLN A 48 -7.34 -4.30 3.27
CA GLN A 48 -8.67 -3.70 3.19
C GLN A 48 -9.74 -4.59 3.85
N VAL A 49 -9.70 -4.74 5.18
CA VAL A 49 -10.59 -5.62 5.94
C VAL A 49 -11.92 -4.95 6.30
N SER A 50 -11.87 -3.80 6.93
CA SER A 50 -13.01 -2.92 7.20
C SER A 50 -12.51 -1.52 7.56
N ARG A 51 -13.29 -0.49 7.21
CA ARG A 51 -12.94 0.90 7.51
C ARG A 51 -12.74 1.13 9.01
N GLY A 52 -13.61 0.58 9.84
CA GLY A 52 -13.55 0.74 11.30
C GLY A 52 -12.26 0.15 11.90
N VAL A 53 -11.84 -1.03 11.46
CA VAL A 53 -10.59 -1.67 11.93
C VAL A 53 -9.38 -0.87 11.46
N ILE A 54 -9.32 -0.48 10.18
CA ILE A 54 -8.24 0.33 9.62
C ILE A 54 -8.08 1.64 10.39
N THR A 55 -9.18 2.38 10.58
CA THR A 55 -9.18 3.66 11.29
C THR A 55 -8.73 3.50 12.74
N LYS A 56 -9.14 2.42 13.41
CA LYS A 56 -8.75 2.16 14.80
C LYS A 56 -7.27 1.85 14.93
N ILE A 57 -6.72 1.02 14.04
CA ILE A 57 -5.28 0.75 13.97
C ILE A 57 -4.49 2.04 13.71
N ALA A 58 -4.92 2.82 12.73
CA ALA A 58 -4.28 4.08 12.38
C ALA A 58 -4.25 5.07 13.55
N LYS A 59 -5.39 5.22 14.26
CA LYS A 59 -5.48 6.09 15.43
C LYS A 59 -4.51 5.68 16.53
N ILE A 60 -4.40 4.37 16.83
CA ILE A 60 -3.51 3.86 17.87
C ILE A 60 -2.05 4.02 17.46
N ALA A 61 -1.73 3.79 16.17
CA ALA A 61 -0.38 3.93 15.64
C ALA A 61 0.04 5.40 15.38
N GLY A 62 -0.86 6.37 15.55
CA GLY A 62 -0.58 7.79 15.29
C GLY A 62 -0.54 8.16 13.80
N ILE A 63 -1.12 7.33 12.91
CA ILE A 63 -1.14 7.57 11.46
C ILE A 63 -2.21 8.60 11.12
N PRO A 64 -1.87 9.73 10.47
CA PRO A 64 -2.86 10.68 9.98
C PRO A 64 -3.77 10.03 8.93
N PHE A 65 -5.07 10.31 8.97
CA PHE A 65 -6.02 9.69 8.03
C PHE A 65 -5.69 9.94 6.55
N LYS A 66 -5.15 11.12 6.24
CA LYS A 66 -4.69 11.50 4.89
C LYS A 66 -3.54 10.62 4.36
N ASN A 67 -2.81 9.94 5.26
CA ASN A 67 -1.71 9.06 4.92
C ASN A 67 -2.16 7.62 4.63
N LEU A 68 -3.47 7.33 4.73
CA LEU A 68 -4.03 6.01 4.48
C LEU A 68 -4.50 5.89 3.03
N MET A 69 -4.00 4.88 2.32
CA MET A 69 -4.59 4.46 1.05
C MET A 69 -5.76 3.51 1.31
N ILE A 70 -6.97 4.00 1.16
CA ILE A 70 -8.20 3.21 1.37
C ILE A 70 -8.87 2.98 0.02
N THR A 71 -9.01 1.71 -0.35
CA THR A 71 -9.65 1.26 -1.61
C THR A 71 -10.91 0.45 -1.35
N LEU A 72 -11.24 0.25 -0.08
CA LEU A 72 -12.34 -0.60 0.38
C LEU A 72 -13.70 -0.20 -0.22
N ASP A 73 -13.95 1.11 -0.39
CA ASP A 73 -15.22 1.62 -0.91
C ASP A 73 -15.43 1.29 -2.39
N ARG A 74 -14.33 1.10 -3.14
CA ARG A 74 -14.38 0.78 -4.59
C ARG A 74 -14.37 -0.73 -4.85
N PHE A 75 -13.57 -1.48 -4.10
CA PHE A 75 -13.25 -2.87 -4.43
C PHE A 75 -13.61 -3.86 -3.32
N GLY A 76 -13.98 -3.38 -2.14
CA GLY A 76 -14.23 -4.26 -1.00
C GLY A 76 -12.96 -4.95 -0.49
N ASN A 77 -13.15 -6.06 0.23
CA ASN A 77 -12.06 -6.91 0.67
C ASN A 77 -11.79 -8.01 -0.38
N THR A 78 -10.78 -7.81 -1.19
CA THR A 78 -10.33 -8.76 -2.23
C THR A 78 -9.30 -9.78 -1.72
N GLY A 79 -9.28 -10.05 -0.41
CA GLY A 79 -8.37 -11.02 0.20
C GLY A 79 -6.90 -10.65 0.00
N ALA A 80 -6.09 -11.58 -0.52
CA ALA A 80 -4.66 -11.37 -0.74
C ALA A 80 -4.35 -10.26 -1.76
N ALA A 81 -5.30 -9.93 -2.65
CA ALA A 81 -5.12 -8.90 -3.67
C ALA A 81 -5.30 -7.47 -3.13
N THR A 82 -5.77 -7.26 -1.91
CA THR A 82 -6.05 -5.90 -1.39
C THR A 82 -4.84 -5.00 -1.35
N ILE A 83 -3.70 -5.49 -0.88
CA ILE A 83 -2.46 -4.71 -0.79
C ILE A 83 -1.85 -4.47 -2.18
N PRO A 84 -1.64 -5.48 -3.05
CA PRO A 84 -1.14 -5.24 -4.41
C PRO A 84 -1.99 -4.30 -5.24
N MET A 85 -3.32 -4.41 -5.18
CA MET A 85 -4.24 -3.49 -5.87
C MET A 85 -4.13 -2.07 -5.33
N ALA A 86 -4.12 -1.90 -4.01
CA ALA A 86 -3.99 -0.58 -3.40
C ALA A 86 -2.61 0.04 -3.70
N LEU A 87 -1.55 -0.77 -3.80
CA LEU A 87 -0.23 -0.29 -4.19
C LEU A 87 -0.21 0.18 -5.66
N ALA A 88 -0.80 -0.57 -6.59
CA ALA A 88 -0.94 -0.14 -7.99
C ALA A 88 -1.68 1.19 -8.09
N LEU A 89 -2.82 1.31 -7.40
CA LEU A 89 -3.59 2.56 -7.35
C LEU A 89 -2.84 3.71 -6.67
N ALA A 90 -1.95 3.43 -5.72
CA ALA A 90 -1.12 4.44 -5.09
C ALA A 90 -0.15 5.07 -6.10
N PHE A 91 0.37 4.32 -7.05
CA PHE A 91 1.16 4.86 -8.17
C PHE A 91 0.30 5.65 -9.13
N GLU A 92 -0.83 5.11 -9.57
CA GLU A 92 -1.74 5.77 -10.52
C GLU A 92 -2.30 7.10 -9.99
N SER A 93 -2.62 7.17 -8.70
CA SER A 93 -3.21 8.35 -8.06
C SER A 93 -2.21 9.42 -7.61
N GLY A 94 -0.92 9.19 -7.74
CA GLY A 94 0.12 10.05 -7.20
C GLY A 94 0.34 9.95 -5.69
N PHE A 95 -0.35 9.03 -4.99
CA PHE A 95 -0.13 8.80 -3.57
C PHE A 95 1.32 8.36 -3.29
N ALA A 96 1.87 7.45 -4.10
CA ALA A 96 3.25 7.00 -3.97
C ALA A 96 4.27 8.12 -4.24
N SER A 97 3.94 9.09 -5.09
CA SER A 97 4.77 10.29 -5.32
C SER A 97 4.71 11.28 -4.16
N THR A 98 3.56 11.35 -3.48
CA THR A 98 3.38 12.18 -2.28
C THR A 98 4.15 11.62 -1.08
N PHE A 99 4.11 10.30 -0.93
CA PHE A 99 4.76 9.59 0.18
C PHE A 99 5.90 8.73 -0.35
N ARG A 100 7.12 9.25 -0.34
CA ARG A 100 8.33 8.50 -0.72
C ARG A 100 8.57 7.24 0.12
N ARG A 101 7.98 7.20 1.32
CA ARG A 101 8.03 6.11 2.29
C ARG A 101 6.65 5.55 2.50
N ILE A 102 6.48 4.27 2.27
CA ILE A 102 5.17 3.59 2.36
C ILE A 102 5.31 2.34 3.21
N LEU A 103 4.39 2.15 4.15
CA LEU A 103 4.23 0.89 4.88
C LEU A 103 3.08 0.09 4.27
N LEU A 104 3.35 -1.16 3.92
CA LEU A 104 2.32 -2.15 3.62
C LEU A 104 2.01 -2.91 4.91
N VAL A 105 0.75 -2.89 5.34
CA VAL A 105 0.32 -3.46 6.62
C VAL A 105 -0.70 -4.56 6.39
N GLY A 106 -0.33 -5.79 6.67
CA GLY A 106 -1.16 -6.98 6.45
C GLY A 106 -1.48 -7.74 7.73
N GLY A 107 -2.62 -8.42 7.69
CA GLY A 107 -3.02 -9.40 8.70
C GLY A 107 -3.89 -10.50 8.08
N ALA A 108 -3.69 -11.74 8.49
CA ALA A 108 -4.36 -12.91 7.94
C ALA A 108 -4.97 -13.81 9.03
N ALA A 109 -5.80 -14.77 8.60
CA ALA A 109 -6.44 -15.74 9.46
C ALA A 109 -5.42 -16.55 10.28
N GLY A 110 -5.78 -16.95 11.51
CA GLY A 110 -4.88 -17.55 12.48
C GLY A 110 -3.95 -16.53 13.15
N PHE A 111 -4.13 -15.27 12.90
CA PHE A 111 -3.35 -14.08 13.11
C PHE A 111 -1.87 -14.25 12.71
N SER A 112 -1.61 -14.03 11.43
CA SER A 112 -0.30 -13.68 10.92
C SER A 112 -0.30 -12.20 10.56
N GLY A 113 0.54 -11.39 11.22
CA GLY A 113 0.68 -9.96 10.92
C GLY A 113 2.01 -9.68 10.26
N ALA A 114 2.03 -8.76 9.30
CA ALA A 114 3.26 -8.30 8.65
C ALA A 114 3.20 -6.79 8.38
N VAL A 115 4.35 -6.13 8.52
CA VAL A 115 4.56 -4.75 8.08
C VAL A 115 5.82 -4.72 7.22
N LEU A 116 5.69 -4.24 6.00
CA LEU A 116 6.79 -4.09 5.06
C LEU A 116 7.00 -2.61 4.77
N ALA A 117 8.23 -2.15 4.85
CA ALA A 117 8.63 -0.78 4.53
C ALA A 117 9.17 -0.69 3.10
N LEU A 118 8.67 0.27 2.32
CA LEU A 118 9.13 0.59 0.98
C LEU A 118 9.60 2.05 0.94
N GLU A 119 10.78 2.28 0.38
CA GLU A 119 11.31 3.62 0.12
C GLU A 119 11.60 3.76 -1.38
N PHE A 120 11.01 4.78 -2.00
CA PHE A 120 11.02 4.99 -3.46
C PHE A 120 11.96 6.12 -3.91
N SER A 121 12.78 6.67 -3.02
CA SER A 121 13.56 7.89 -3.28
C SER A 121 14.48 7.82 -4.51
N SER A 122 15.09 6.66 -4.79
CA SER A 122 15.99 6.48 -5.94
C SER A 122 15.30 5.92 -7.18
N MET A 123 14.29 5.09 -6.99
CA MET A 123 13.60 4.41 -8.09
C MET A 123 12.67 5.37 -8.86
N LEU A 124 11.96 6.27 -8.17
CA LEU A 124 11.10 7.26 -8.82
C LEU A 124 11.91 8.31 -9.59
N GLU A 125 13.05 8.74 -9.06
CA GLU A 125 13.97 9.66 -9.75
C GLU A 125 14.58 9.02 -11.00
N SER A 126 14.96 7.74 -10.94
CA SER A 126 15.44 6.97 -12.09
C SER A 126 14.35 6.78 -13.16
N LEU A 127 13.12 6.42 -12.76
CA LEU A 127 12.01 6.25 -13.69
C LEU A 127 11.59 7.57 -14.33
N SER A 128 11.55 8.67 -13.57
CA SER A 128 11.24 10.00 -14.10
C SER A 128 12.26 10.44 -15.14
N SER A 129 13.54 10.28 -14.84
CA SER A 129 14.62 10.64 -15.79
C SER A 129 14.60 9.78 -17.06
N GLN A 130 14.27 8.49 -16.96
CA GLN A 130 14.12 7.61 -18.13
C GLN A 130 12.91 7.98 -18.99
N LEU A 131 11.78 8.34 -18.38
CA LEU A 131 10.60 8.80 -19.08
C LEU A 131 10.81 10.13 -19.78
N GLU A 132 11.53 11.06 -19.15
CA GLU A 132 11.90 12.34 -19.76
C GLU A 132 12.82 12.14 -20.96
N GLN A 133 13.86 11.29 -20.84
CA GLN A 133 14.75 10.96 -21.95
C GLN A 133 14.02 10.30 -23.11
N PHE A 134 13.09 9.38 -22.82
CA PHE A 134 12.27 8.74 -23.84
C PHE A 134 11.35 9.73 -24.55
N SER A 135 10.71 10.62 -23.78
CA SER A 135 9.87 11.69 -24.34
C SER A 135 10.63 12.66 -25.24
N GLN A 136 11.85 13.06 -24.82
CA GLN A 136 12.73 13.92 -25.63
C GLN A 136 13.19 13.21 -26.91
N GLY A 137 13.50 11.90 -26.85
CA GLY A 137 13.85 11.09 -28.01
C GLY A 137 12.71 11.00 -29.03
N LEU A 138 11.47 10.86 -28.58
CA LEU A 138 10.31 10.86 -29.48
C LEU A 138 10.07 12.22 -30.15
N GLN A 139 10.27 13.33 -29.43
CA GLN A 139 10.14 14.68 -30.01
C GLN A 139 11.21 14.97 -31.07
N GLN A 140 12.44 14.50 -30.86
CA GLN A 140 13.53 14.64 -31.84
C GLN A 140 13.33 13.76 -33.08
N ALA A 141 12.77 12.56 -32.93
CA ALA A 141 12.48 11.65 -34.02
C ALA A 141 11.28 12.10 -34.88
N GLY A 142 10.41 12.94 -34.33
CA GLY A 142 9.22 13.47 -35.02
C GLY A 142 9.44 14.77 -35.77
N GLN A 143 10.65 15.38 -35.77
CA GLN A 143 10.96 16.55 -36.57
C GLN A 143 11.36 16.12 -38.00
N PRO A 144 10.65 16.57 -39.04
CA PRO A 144 11.08 16.31 -40.41
C PRO A 144 12.44 16.99 -40.63
N SER A 145 13.41 16.23 -41.16
CA SER A 145 14.72 16.77 -41.54
C SER A 145 14.51 17.89 -42.59
N GLU A 146 14.79 19.14 -42.21
CA GLU A 146 14.94 20.25 -43.16
C GLU A 146 16.25 20.07 -43.99
N ALA A 147 16.32 19.00 -44.75
CA ALA A 147 17.42 18.82 -45.66
C ALA A 147 16.84 18.23 -46.96
N SER A 148 16.33 19.10 -47.80
CA SER A 148 16.33 18.97 -49.27
C SER A 148 15.34 19.99 -49.86
N LEU A 149 15.79 21.18 -50.14
CA LEU A 149 15.42 22.00 -51.29
C LEU A 149 16.66 22.61 -51.87
#